data_2c31dd397381b5c8ea88e3a59c71c23f
#
_entry.id   2c31dd397381b5c8ea88e3a59c71c23f
#
_cell.length_a   1.000
_cell.length_b   1.000
_cell.length_c   1.000
_cell.angle_alpha   90.00
_cell.angle_beta   90.00
_cell.angle_gamma   90.00
#
_symmetry.space_group_name_H-M   'P 1'
#
loop_
_entity.id
_entity.type
_entity.pdbx_description
1 polymer ?
#
loop_
_entity_poly.entity_id
_entity_poly.type
_entity_poly.pdbx_seq_one_letter_code
_entity_poly.pdbx_strand_id
1 'polypeptide(L)'
;MVDFNIISSSGAESVASKVLMVDLSATSGKNVSVNYAVTGTATGSGTDYTLANGTLTISAGSNAGSITIASIVDDALDEANETVIVTLSSPSNATLGSDNVHTYTITDNDNAPVVDFNATSSSGAESVSSTDLTVDLSAASGQNVTVNYAVTGTATGSVSY
;
A
#
# COMPACT_ATOMS: atom_id res chain seq x y z
N MET A 1 -22.15 -22.61 -3.66
CA MET A 1 -20.87 -22.02 -4.16
C MET A 1 -20.23 -21.29 -3.00
N VAL A 2 -18.94 -21.07 -3.06
CA VAL A 2 -18.18 -20.25 -2.09
C VAL A 2 -17.60 -19.04 -2.85
N ASP A 3 -17.89 -17.84 -2.33
CA ASP A 3 -17.57 -16.55 -2.96
C ASP A 3 -17.23 -15.50 -1.91
N PHE A 4 -16.49 -14.45 -2.30
CA PHE A 4 -16.44 -13.23 -1.49
C PHE A 4 -17.79 -12.50 -1.53
N ASN A 5 -18.20 -11.94 -0.41
CA ASN A 5 -19.40 -11.10 -0.30
C ASN A 5 -19.30 -9.82 -1.17
N ILE A 6 -18.10 -9.25 -1.25
CA ILE A 6 -17.73 -8.14 -2.13
C ILE A 6 -16.36 -8.40 -2.74
N ILE A 7 -16.13 -7.94 -3.97
CA ILE A 7 -14.88 -8.20 -4.72
C ILE A 7 -13.83 -7.11 -4.55
N SER A 8 -14.19 -5.97 -3.95
CA SER A 8 -13.23 -4.89 -3.68
C SER A 8 -13.63 -4.07 -2.47
N SER A 9 -12.63 -3.52 -1.78
CA SER A 9 -12.79 -2.55 -0.69
C SER A 9 -11.51 -1.75 -0.51
N SER A 10 -11.57 -0.66 0.26
CA SER A 10 -10.41 0.15 0.61
C SER A 10 -10.49 0.65 2.06
N GLY A 11 -9.38 1.12 2.57
CA GLY A 11 -9.28 1.83 3.83
C GLY A 11 -7.93 2.53 3.93
N ALA A 12 -7.87 3.60 4.73
CA ALA A 12 -6.60 4.25 5.02
C ALA A 12 -5.70 3.29 5.82
N GLU A 13 -4.39 3.46 5.74
CA GLU A 13 -3.43 2.67 6.51
C GLU A 13 -3.61 2.82 8.03
N SER A 14 -4.18 3.94 8.50
CA SER A 14 -4.59 4.13 9.90
C SER A 14 -5.69 3.17 10.39
N VAL A 15 -6.28 2.37 9.50
CA VAL A 15 -7.24 1.31 9.84
C VAL A 15 -6.49 0.01 10.13
N ALA A 16 -6.38 -0.35 11.40
CA ALA A 16 -5.53 -1.46 11.87
C ALA A 16 -5.83 -2.85 11.27
N SER A 17 -7.03 -3.08 10.70
CA SER A 17 -7.39 -4.37 10.09
C SER A 17 -8.59 -4.28 9.18
N LYS A 18 -8.71 -5.26 8.25
CA LYS A 18 -9.88 -5.44 7.38
C LYS A 18 -10.35 -6.88 7.41
N VAL A 19 -11.64 -7.08 7.66
CA VAL A 19 -12.29 -8.39 7.57
C VAL A 19 -12.91 -8.55 6.18
N LEU A 20 -12.58 -9.64 5.51
CA LEU A 20 -13.14 -10.06 4.22
C LEU A 20 -14.12 -11.20 4.48
N MET A 21 -15.40 -11.00 4.16
CA MET A 21 -16.43 -12.02 4.32
C MET A 21 -16.45 -12.95 3.11
N VAL A 22 -16.54 -14.25 3.39
CA VAL A 22 -16.67 -15.32 2.40
C VAL A 22 -17.95 -16.07 2.68
N ASP A 23 -18.87 -16.06 1.73
CA ASP A 23 -20.22 -16.59 1.88
C ASP A 23 -20.40 -17.91 1.11
N LEU A 24 -21.31 -18.73 1.59
CA LEU A 24 -21.86 -19.88 0.88
C LEU A 24 -23.23 -19.54 0.31
N SER A 25 -23.50 -19.92 -0.92
CA SER A 25 -24.82 -19.75 -1.55
C SER A 25 -25.95 -20.50 -0.82
N ALA A 26 -25.61 -21.48 0.03
CA ALA A 26 -26.52 -22.19 0.92
C ALA A 26 -25.73 -22.84 2.06
N THR A 27 -26.36 -23.02 3.22
CA THR A 27 -25.77 -23.73 4.34
C THR A 27 -25.42 -25.18 3.97
N SER A 28 -24.26 -25.65 4.44
CA SER A 28 -23.80 -27.02 4.26
C SER A 28 -23.95 -27.83 5.54
N GLY A 29 -24.38 -29.07 5.45
CA GLY A 29 -24.34 -30.02 6.57
C GLY A 29 -22.94 -30.58 6.87
N LYS A 30 -21.92 -30.14 6.14
CA LYS A 30 -20.50 -30.51 6.30
C LYS A 30 -19.64 -29.25 6.41
N ASN A 31 -18.50 -29.36 7.05
CA ASN A 31 -17.50 -28.29 7.00
C ASN A 31 -17.09 -28.07 5.54
N VAL A 32 -17.08 -26.80 5.11
CA VAL A 32 -16.55 -26.37 3.83
C VAL A 32 -15.20 -25.75 4.07
N SER A 33 -14.16 -26.19 3.34
CA SER A 33 -12.86 -25.55 3.35
C SER A 33 -12.55 -24.94 2.00
N VAL A 34 -11.85 -23.81 1.97
CA VAL A 34 -11.35 -23.17 0.75
C VAL A 34 -9.96 -22.60 1.03
N ASN A 35 -9.02 -22.88 0.13
CA ASN A 35 -7.68 -22.31 0.21
C ASN A 35 -7.72 -20.86 -0.28
N TYR A 36 -6.85 -20.03 0.26
CA TYR A 36 -6.64 -18.69 -0.25
C TYR A 36 -5.15 -18.36 -0.39
N ALA A 37 -4.83 -17.64 -1.46
CA ALA A 37 -3.51 -17.08 -1.74
C ALA A 37 -3.57 -15.56 -1.67
N VAL A 38 -2.50 -14.96 -1.16
CA VAL A 38 -2.37 -13.51 -0.99
C VAL A 38 -1.27 -12.99 -1.90
N THR A 39 -1.58 -11.95 -2.67
CA THR A 39 -0.69 -11.24 -3.60
C THR A 39 -1.02 -9.75 -3.55
N GLY A 40 -0.38 -8.94 -4.38
CA GLY A 40 -0.64 -7.49 -4.47
C GLY A 40 0.64 -6.69 -4.51
N THR A 41 0.55 -5.38 -4.36
CA THR A 41 1.70 -4.46 -4.29
C THR A 41 2.17 -4.24 -2.87
N ALA A 42 1.26 -4.30 -1.89
CA ALA A 42 1.60 -4.22 -0.48
C ALA A 42 2.45 -5.40 -0.02
N THR A 43 3.41 -5.15 0.85
CA THR A 43 4.37 -6.12 1.38
C THR A 43 3.84 -6.75 2.67
N GLY A 44 3.55 -8.04 2.64
CA GLY A 44 3.11 -8.79 3.81
C GLY A 44 4.19 -8.99 4.88
N SER A 45 3.90 -9.88 5.84
CA SER A 45 4.80 -10.25 6.94
C SER A 45 5.08 -9.14 7.96
N GLY A 46 4.17 -8.18 8.06
CA GLY A 46 4.23 -7.09 9.03
C GLY A 46 4.99 -5.85 8.56
N THR A 47 5.32 -5.75 7.26
CA THR A 47 5.78 -4.49 6.65
C THR A 47 4.57 -3.56 6.51
N ASP A 48 3.62 -3.88 5.62
CA ASP A 48 2.42 -3.06 5.43
C ASP A 48 1.18 -3.73 6.04
N TYR A 49 1.19 -5.06 6.15
CA TYR A 49 0.10 -5.83 6.78
C TYR A 49 0.57 -7.24 7.19
N THR A 50 -0.31 -7.96 7.90
CA THR A 50 -0.12 -9.38 8.22
C THR A 50 -1.29 -10.20 7.69
N LEU A 51 -1.04 -11.02 6.69
CA LEU A 51 -1.88 -12.10 6.20
C LEU A 51 -1.04 -13.04 5.33
N ALA A 52 -0.88 -14.29 5.74
CA ALA A 52 -0.23 -15.34 4.93
C ALA A 52 -1.28 -16.12 4.13
N ASN A 53 -0.83 -16.86 3.11
CA ASN A 53 -1.65 -17.88 2.44
C ASN A 53 -2.20 -18.87 3.46
N GLY A 54 -3.40 -19.37 3.25
CA GLY A 54 -4.01 -20.28 4.21
C GLY A 54 -5.25 -21.00 3.72
N THR A 55 -5.97 -21.57 4.64
CA THR A 55 -7.24 -22.26 4.40
C THR A 55 -8.30 -21.70 5.35
N LEU A 56 -9.40 -21.23 4.79
CA LEU A 56 -10.60 -20.90 5.54
C LEU A 56 -11.48 -22.12 5.68
N THR A 57 -11.99 -22.36 6.90
CA THR A 57 -13.00 -23.41 7.15
C THR A 57 -14.29 -22.77 7.65
N ILE A 58 -15.37 -23.00 6.92
CA ILE A 58 -16.75 -22.63 7.31
C ILE A 58 -17.39 -23.87 7.91
N SER A 59 -17.79 -23.78 9.17
CA SER A 59 -18.35 -24.92 9.92
C SER A 59 -19.70 -25.38 9.37
N ALA A 60 -20.00 -26.65 9.51
CA ALA A 60 -21.31 -27.21 9.20
C ALA A 60 -22.42 -26.42 9.87
N GLY A 61 -23.49 -26.09 9.15
CA GLY A 61 -24.60 -25.28 9.60
C GLY A 61 -24.37 -23.76 9.47
N SER A 62 -23.14 -23.30 9.21
CA SER A 62 -22.83 -21.90 8.90
C SER A 62 -22.92 -21.65 7.39
N ASN A 63 -23.20 -20.40 7.02
CA ASN A 63 -23.24 -19.96 5.63
C ASN A 63 -22.16 -18.91 5.31
N ALA A 64 -21.31 -18.55 6.28
CA ALA A 64 -20.25 -17.57 6.08
C ALA A 64 -19.01 -17.89 6.93
N GLY A 65 -17.88 -17.36 6.50
CA GLY A 65 -16.61 -17.31 7.22
C GLY A 65 -15.89 -16.01 6.90
N SER A 66 -14.73 -15.78 7.51
CA SER A 66 -13.97 -14.55 7.28
C SER A 66 -12.47 -14.79 7.19
N ILE A 67 -11.81 -13.96 6.39
CA ILE A 67 -10.36 -13.82 6.30
C ILE A 67 -10.04 -12.40 6.77
N THR A 68 -9.04 -12.24 7.64
CA THR A 68 -8.69 -10.94 8.20
C THR A 68 -7.30 -10.51 7.72
N ILE A 69 -7.24 -9.39 7.03
CA ILE A 69 -6.00 -8.62 6.82
C ILE A 69 -5.76 -7.89 8.15
N ALA A 70 -4.71 -8.27 8.86
CA ALA A 70 -4.42 -7.77 10.19
C ALA A 70 -3.16 -6.91 10.21
N SER A 71 -3.00 -6.12 11.28
CA SER A 71 -1.80 -5.31 11.52
C SER A 71 -1.43 -4.47 10.28
N ILE A 72 -2.41 -3.78 9.72
CA ILE A 72 -2.12 -2.76 8.71
C ILE A 72 -1.30 -1.68 9.41
N VAL A 73 -0.19 -1.31 8.80
CA VAL A 73 0.81 -0.40 9.38
C VAL A 73 0.51 1.02 8.91
N ASP A 74 0.41 1.93 9.85
CA ASP A 74 0.26 3.37 9.69
C ASP A 74 1.61 4.01 10.04
N ASP A 75 2.24 4.71 9.12
CA ASP A 75 3.52 5.36 9.39
C ASP A 75 3.45 6.87 9.08
N ALA A 76 4.44 7.53 8.59
CA ALA A 76 4.46 8.96 8.29
C ALA A 76 5.20 9.26 6.97
N LEU A 77 5.21 8.29 6.08
CA LEU A 77 5.83 8.39 4.76
C LEU A 77 4.74 8.59 3.70
N ASP A 78 4.81 9.67 2.93
CA ASP A 78 4.02 9.83 1.71
C ASP A 78 4.35 8.69 0.73
N GLU A 79 3.41 7.81 0.48
CA GLU A 79 3.55 6.60 -0.33
C GLU A 79 2.47 6.48 -1.41
N ALA A 80 2.62 5.55 -2.31
CA ALA A 80 1.58 5.21 -3.27
C ALA A 80 0.56 4.26 -2.63
N ASN A 81 -0.72 4.40 -2.96
CA ASN A 81 -1.73 3.42 -2.57
C ASN A 81 -1.32 2.00 -2.99
N GLU A 82 -1.48 1.05 -2.11
CA GLU A 82 -1.08 -0.33 -2.30
C GLU A 82 -2.25 -1.31 -2.27
N THR A 83 -2.04 -2.52 -2.75
CA THR A 83 -3.10 -3.53 -2.84
C THR A 83 -2.74 -4.82 -2.12
N VAL A 84 -3.74 -5.42 -1.46
CA VAL A 84 -3.73 -6.80 -0.97
C VAL A 84 -4.80 -7.56 -1.76
N ILE A 85 -4.40 -8.54 -2.56
CA ILE A 85 -5.29 -9.33 -3.40
C ILE A 85 -5.39 -10.73 -2.81
N VAL A 86 -6.60 -11.14 -2.43
CA VAL A 86 -6.88 -12.48 -1.89
C VAL A 86 -7.67 -13.28 -2.90
N THR A 87 -7.15 -14.45 -3.30
CA THR A 87 -7.76 -15.34 -4.29
C THR A 87 -8.14 -16.68 -3.66
N LEU A 88 -9.43 -17.04 -3.72
CA LEU A 88 -9.94 -18.32 -3.26
C LEU A 88 -9.69 -19.42 -4.30
N SER A 89 -9.42 -20.64 -3.82
CA SER A 89 -9.16 -21.80 -4.69
C SER A 89 -9.46 -23.13 -4.00
N SER A 90 -9.60 -24.19 -4.79
CA SER A 90 -9.67 -25.60 -4.32
C SER A 90 -10.64 -25.82 -3.15
N PRO A 91 -11.93 -25.45 -3.28
CA PRO A 91 -12.89 -25.68 -2.22
C PRO A 91 -13.15 -27.19 -2.02
N SER A 92 -13.41 -27.59 -0.77
CA SER A 92 -13.90 -28.94 -0.42
C SER A 92 -15.33 -28.84 0.11
N ASN A 93 -16.19 -29.77 -0.27
CA ASN A 93 -17.63 -29.81 0.02
C ASN A 93 -18.44 -28.59 -0.48
N ALA A 94 -17.88 -27.85 -1.43
CA ALA A 94 -18.52 -26.76 -2.18
C ALA A 94 -17.93 -26.65 -3.58
N THR A 95 -18.51 -25.81 -4.43
CA THR A 95 -17.93 -25.34 -5.70
C THR A 95 -17.48 -23.91 -5.56
N LEU A 96 -16.42 -23.52 -6.27
CA LEU A 96 -15.98 -22.14 -6.35
C LEU A 96 -16.99 -21.34 -7.19
N GLY A 97 -17.29 -20.12 -6.77
CA GLY A 97 -18.12 -19.19 -7.54
C GLY A 97 -17.28 -18.25 -8.41
N SER A 98 -17.92 -17.22 -8.96
CA SER A 98 -17.29 -16.24 -9.85
C SER A 98 -16.52 -15.17 -9.08
N ASP A 99 -17.00 -14.84 -7.88
CA ASP A 99 -16.47 -13.75 -7.04
C ASP A 99 -15.37 -14.28 -6.09
N ASN A 100 -14.40 -14.97 -6.67
CA ASN A 100 -13.34 -15.66 -5.96
C ASN A 100 -12.07 -14.84 -5.75
N VAL A 101 -12.06 -13.58 -6.16
CA VAL A 101 -10.95 -12.64 -5.93
C VAL A 101 -11.48 -11.39 -5.23
N HIS A 102 -10.80 -10.98 -4.15
CA HIS A 102 -11.03 -9.71 -3.48
C HIS A 102 -9.78 -8.86 -3.53
N THR A 103 -9.92 -7.59 -3.92
CA THR A 103 -8.86 -6.60 -3.85
C THR A 103 -9.16 -5.60 -2.74
N TYR A 104 -8.28 -5.54 -1.75
CA TYR A 104 -8.27 -4.48 -0.75
C TYR A 104 -7.20 -3.46 -1.10
N THR A 105 -7.55 -2.17 -1.13
CA THR A 105 -6.60 -1.09 -1.34
C THR A 105 -6.29 -0.42 0.00
N ILE A 106 -5.04 -0.43 0.41
CA ILE A 106 -4.51 0.40 1.50
C ILE A 106 -4.25 1.77 0.88
N THR A 107 -4.90 2.80 1.42
CA THR A 107 -4.72 4.17 0.94
C THR A 107 -3.81 4.93 1.89
N ASP A 108 -2.77 5.53 1.32
CA ASP A 108 -1.89 6.44 2.02
C ASP A 108 -2.67 7.64 2.57
N ASN A 109 -2.36 8.06 3.78
CA ASN A 109 -2.99 9.20 4.46
C ASN A 109 -1.99 10.31 4.81
N ASP A 110 -0.74 10.21 4.36
CA ASP A 110 0.31 11.16 4.61
C ASP A 110 0.43 12.22 3.51
N ASN A 111 1.00 13.35 3.88
CA ASN A 111 1.15 14.44 2.93
C ASN A 111 2.52 14.39 2.25
N ALA A 112 2.54 14.62 0.94
CA ALA A 112 3.79 14.82 0.21
C ALA A 112 4.65 15.92 0.86
N PRO A 113 5.98 15.70 1.00
CA PRO A 113 6.86 16.68 1.61
C PRO A 113 6.99 17.95 0.75
N VAL A 114 7.19 19.08 1.42
CA VAL A 114 7.56 20.34 0.76
C VAL A 114 9.05 20.34 0.48
N VAL A 115 9.43 20.86 -0.71
CA VAL A 115 10.81 20.99 -1.16
C VAL A 115 11.21 22.46 -1.08
N ASP A 116 12.22 22.79 -0.28
CA ASP A 116 12.71 24.16 -0.10
C ASP A 116 14.22 24.25 -0.11
N PHE A 117 14.75 25.43 -0.47
CA PHE A 117 16.17 25.70 -0.20
C PHE A 117 16.41 25.83 1.29
N ASN A 118 17.47 25.21 1.77
CA ASN A 118 17.92 25.32 3.17
C ASN A 118 18.20 26.78 3.55
N ALA A 119 18.69 27.59 2.63
CA ALA A 119 18.91 29.00 2.83
C ALA A 119 18.38 29.82 1.63
N THR A 120 17.68 30.93 1.92
CA THR A 120 17.11 31.83 0.89
C THR A 120 18.15 32.73 0.23
N SER A 121 19.35 32.84 0.81
CA SER A 121 20.48 33.61 0.24
C SER A 121 21.80 33.11 0.81
N SER A 122 22.85 33.26 0.02
CA SER A 122 24.23 33.02 0.43
C SER A 122 25.16 34.01 -0.27
N SER A 123 26.37 34.20 0.25
CA SER A 123 27.40 35.05 -0.36
C SER A 123 28.79 34.42 -0.16
N GLY A 124 29.68 34.68 -1.10
CA GLY A 124 31.06 34.23 -1.03
C GLY A 124 31.98 35.22 -1.77
N ALA A 125 33.29 35.17 -1.43
CA ALA A 125 34.29 35.93 -2.18
C ALA A 125 34.57 35.24 -3.53
N GLU A 126 35.01 35.99 -4.55
CA GLU A 126 35.39 35.47 -5.88
C GLU A 126 36.51 34.40 -5.81
N SER A 127 37.28 34.40 -4.73
CA SER A 127 38.32 33.39 -4.48
C SER A 127 37.78 32.01 -4.11
N VAL A 128 36.48 31.91 -3.82
CA VAL A 128 35.80 30.63 -3.50
C VAL A 128 35.38 29.99 -4.83
N SER A 129 35.94 28.84 -5.13
CA SER A 129 35.76 28.18 -6.44
C SER A 129 34.38 27.50 -6.62
N SER A 130 33.67 27.18 -5.54
CA SER A 130 32.34 26.58 -5.57
C SER A 130 31.56 26.83 -4.30
N THR A 131 30.25 26.76 -4.39
CA THR A 131 29.35 26.75 -3.24
C THR A 131 28.22 25.79 -3.50
N ASP A 132 27.79 25.06 -2.47
CA ASP A 132 26.66 24.16 -2.55
C ASP A 132 25.38 24.91 -2.15
N LEU A 133 24.33 24.69 -2.91
CA LEU A 133 22.97 25.13 -2.57
C LEU A 133 22.19 23.87 -2.16
N THR A 134 21.93 23.76 -0.87
CA THR A 134 21.23 22.61 -0.33
C THR A 134 19.72 22.79 -0.44
N VAL A 135 19.05 21.73 -0.88
CA VAL A 135 17.60 21.63 -0.95
C VAL A 135 17.17 20.53 0.02
N ASP A 136 16.24 20.85 0.90
CA ASP A 136 15.74 19.97 1.93
C ASP A 136 14.26 19.60 1.67
N LEU A 137 13.87 18.43 2.17
CA LEU A 137 12.48 18.01 2.29
C LEU A 137 11.97 18.29 3.70
N SER A 138 10.71 18.74 3.81
CA SER A 138 10.06 18.97 5.12
C SER A 138 9.85 17.67 5.93
N ALA A 139 9.75 16.51 5.25
CA ALA A 139 9.62 15.17 5.82
C ALA A 139 10.26 14.14 4.89
N ALA A 140 10.47 12.93 5.37
CA ALA A 140 10.83 11.81 4.51
C ALA A 140 9.65 11.45 3.59
N SER A 141 9.93 10.88 2.42
CA SER A 141 8.94 10.33 1.50
C SER A 141 9.34 8.93 1.10
N GLY A 142 8.40 8.01 1.01
CA GLY A 142 8.57 6.69 0.44
C GLY A 142 8.66 6.71 -1.09
N GLN A 143 8.39 7.88 -1.70
CA GLN A 143 8.46 8.09 -3.15
C GLN A 143 9.68 8.93 -3.54
N ASN A 144 10.12 8.80 -4.81
CA ASN A 144 11.16 9.66 -5.36
C ASN A 144 10.63 11.08 -5.55
N VAL A 145 11.25 12.05 -4.89
CA VAL A 145 10.93 13.47 -5.05
C VAL A 145 11.90 14.08 -6.06
N THR A 146 11.36 14.82 -7.03
CA THR A 146 12.14 15.54 -8.05
C THR A 146 11.77 17.01 -8.09
N VAL A 147 12.75 17.89 -8.26
CA VAL A 147 12.53 19.32 -8.41
C VAL A 147 13.34 19.87 -9.59
N ASN A 148 12.71 20.70 -10.39
CA ASN A 148 13.41 21.46 -11.44
C ASN A 148 13.93 22.77 -10.86
N TYR A 149 15.15 23.15 -11.24
CA TYR A 149 15.68 24.45 -10.86
C TYR A 149 16.14 25.24 -12.11
N ALA A 150 16.11 26.55 -12.02
CA ALA A 150 16.62 27.43 -13.05
C ALA A 150 17.59 28.44 -12.42
N VAL A 151 18.67 28.71 -13.13
CA VAL A 151 19.68 29.70 -12.70
C VAL A 151 19.46 30.97 -13.49
N THR A 152 19.32 32.09 -12.78
CA THR A 152 19.21 33.45 -13.38
C THR A 152 20.11 34.41 -12.60
N GLY A 153 20.38 35.58 -13.14
CA GLY A 153 21.15 36.61 -12.46
C GLY A 153 21.96 37.48 -13.43
N THR A 154 22.77 38.36 -12.87
CA THR A 154 23.64 39.28 -13.64
C THR A 154 25.05 38.72 -13.85
N ALA A 155 25.44 37.71 -13.08
CA ALA A 155 26.73 37.05 -13.27
C ALA A 155 26.72 36.20 -14.54
N THR A 156 27.79 36.27 -15.31
CA THR A 156 27.95 35.47 -16.54
C THR A 156 28.51 34.10 -16.14
N GLY A 157 27.73 33.04 -16.34
CA GLY A 157 28.22 31.69 -16.18
C GLY A 157 29.24 31.35 -17.26
N SER A 158 30.40 30.76 -16.88
CA SER A 158 31.36 30.20 -17.83
C SER A 158 30.91 28.80 -18.20
N VAL A 159 30.69 28.54 -19.50
CA VAL A 159 30.63 27.17 -20.03
C VAL A 159 32.07 26.74 -20.32
N SER A 160 32.61 25.84 -19.50
CA SER A 160 33.82 25.13 -19.90
C SER A 160 33.45 24.06 -20.93
N TYR A 161 34.08 24.13 -22.10
CA TYR A 161 33.98 23.12 -23.14
C TYR A 161 34.91 21.94 -22.83
#